data_6a3dc3c1c5d51d6a6c6a22685b500baf
#
_entry.id   6a3dc3c1c5d51d6a6c6a22685b500baf
#
_cell.length_a   1.000
_cell.length_b   1.000
_cell.length_c   1.000
_cell.angle_alpha   90.00
_cell.angle_beta   90.00
_cell.angle_gamma   90.00
#
_symmetry.space_group_name_H-M   'P 1'
#
loop_
_entity.id
_entity.type
_entity.pdbx_description
1 polymer ?
#
loop_
_entity_poly.entity_id
_entity_poly.type
_entity_poly.pdbx_seq_one_letter_code
_entity_poly.pdbx_strand_id
1 'polypeptide(L)'
;MKIIKYSYFIRAIPFLIFATASLHTMAADVDWSGVEAKTVKVFYPGQSSWAFLGDKDHGTGAAPVKTLKKGCAECHVGETGEFDINADAIIAGTHKRSKTGTPLEPQAIAGAKGFVDVAVQAAYDAGNFYLRLQWAGSGASVKDAALAADDKADRISVQIADKISTFRNFGCFITCHDDEEGMPANRGTETHLYGYYTRDKGAVKDQATLDGYRSKGQFMDLWIASFAGTEVKVEDESILDNRTEDNNDLTATGSYENGTYTVVITRKLATGDANDIALTDGTAFNIGIAVHDNGNGGRKHYTSFPVSIGLSTAADISAKKF
;
A
#
# COMPACT_ATOMS: atom_id res chain seq x y z
N MET A 1 -78.01 -20.23 -35.24
CA MET A 1 -76.97 -19.46 -34.54
C MET A 1 -76.01 -20.47 -33.90
N LYS A 2 -74.87 -20.73 -34.55
CA LYS A 2 -73.90 -21.73 -34.10
C LYS A 2 -72.83 -21.04 -33.18
N ILE A 3 -72.77 -21.48 -31.95
CA ILE A 3 -71.77 -20.98 -31.00
C ILE A 3 -70.52 -21.83 -31.14
N ILE A 4 -69.37 -21.21 -31.53
CA ILE A 4 -68.08 -21.82 -31.64
C ILE A 4 -67.39 -21.61 -30.30
N LYS A 5 -67.10 -22.72 -29.58
CA LYS A 5 -66.28 -22.71 -28.38
C LYS A 5 -64.78 -22.80 -28.77
N TYR A 6 -63.99 -21.76 -28.44
CA TYR A 6 -62.55 -21.83 -28.53
C TYR A 6 -61.99 -22.40 -27.22
N SER A 7 -61.23 -23.50 -27.34
CA SER A 7 -60.49 -24.13 -26.24
C SER A 7 -59.07 -23.63 -26.27
N TYR A 8 -58.67 -22.87 -25.25
CA TYR A 8 -57.30 -22.42 -25.10
C TYR A 8 -56.46 -23.51 -24.42
N PHE A 9 -55.55 -24.09 -25.17
CA PHE A 9 -54.49 -24.92 -24.59
C PHE A 9 -53.35 -24.04 -24.03
N ILE A 10 -53.25 -23.94 -22.70
CA ILE A 10 -52.12 -23.31 -22.04
C ILE A 10 -50.99 -24.34 -22.00
N ARG A 11 -49.95 -24.13 -22.81
CA ARG A 11 -48.71 -24.89 -22.72
C ARG A 11 -47.87 -24.30 -21.58
N ALA A 12 -47.72 -25.04 -20.48
CA ALA A 12 -46.77 -24.72 -19.42
C ALA A 12 -45.35 -24.97 -19.94
N ILE A 13 -44.56 -23.92 -20.03
CA ILE A 13 -43.11 -23.98 -20.31
C ILE A 13 -42.41 -24.18 -18.93
N PRO A 14 -41.66 -25.25 -18.72
CA PRO A 14 -40.91 -25.39 -17.48
C PRO A 14 -39.74 -24.37 -17.48
N PHE A 15 -39.79 -23.44 -16.55
CA PHE A 15 -38.69 -22.56 -16.26
C PHE A 15 -37.59 -23.39 -15.55
N LEU A 16 -36.53 -23.70 -16.27
CA LEU A 16 -35.31 -24.28 -15.68
C LEU A 16 -34.56 -23.16 -14.95
N ILE A 17 -34.67 -23.10 -13.61
CA ILE A 17 -33.87 -22.23 -12.79
C ILE A 17 -32.47 -22.83 -12.75
N PHE A 18 -31.56 -22.26 -13.52
CA PHE A 18 -30.13 -22.49 -13.31
C PHE A 18 -29.72 -21.77 -12.03
N ALA A 19 -29.62 -22.50 -10.94
CA ALA A 19 -28.91 -22.03 -9.76
C ALA A 19 -27.41 -21.95 -10.11
N THR A 20 -26.93 -20.75 -10.43
CA THR A 20 -25.49 -20.50 -10.47
C THR A 20 -24.99 -20.57 -9.02
N ALA A 21 -24.48 -21.71 -8.62
CA ALA A 21 -23.69 -21.80 -7.43
C ALA A 21 -22.43 -20.94 -7.64
N SER A 22 -22.40 -19.78 -7.03
CA SER A 22 -21.16 -19.02 -6.90
C SER A 22 -20.21 -19.88 -6.07
N LEU A 23 -19.25 -20.52 -6.74
CA LEU A 23 -18.10 -21.14 -6.07
C LEU A 23 -17.32 -19.99 -5.42
N HIS A 24 -17.63 -19.67 -4.18
CA HIS A 24 -16.71 -18.96 -3.33
C HIS A 24 -15.51 -19.91 -3.16
N THR A 25 -14.45 -19.67 -3.91
CA THR A 25 -13.15 -20.29 -3.62
C THR A 25 -12.76 -19.79 -2.24
N MET A 26 -12.97 -20.63 -1.24
CA MET A 26 -12.43 -20.42 0.10
C MET A 26 -10.92 -20.22 -0.10
N ALA A 27 -10.38 -19.11 0.40
CA ALA A 27 -8.94 -18.91 0.44
C ALA A 27 -8.34 -20.15 1.10
N ALA A 28 -7.31 -20.75 0.47
CA ALA A 28 -6.63 -21.89 1.04
C ALA A 28 -6.20 -21.54 2.47
N ASP A 29 -6.49 -22.42 3.42
CA ASP A 29 -6.09 -22.20 4.82
C ASP A 29 -4.58 -22.40 4.90
N VAL A 30 -3.83 -21.30 4.74
CA VAL A 30 -2.37 -21.32 4.75
C VAL A 30 -1.88 -21.61 6.15
N ASP A 31 -1.12 -22.70 6.33
CA ASP A 31 -0.42 -22.95 7.58
C ASP A 31 0.76 -21.97 7.76
N TRP A 32 0.47 -20.86 8.41
CA TRP A 32 1.44 -19.80 8.68
C TRP A 32 2.53 -20.18 9.66
N SER A 33 2.36 -21.27 10.45
CA SER A 33 3.40 -21.72 11.39
C SER A 33 4.66 -22.20 10.69
N GLY A 34 4.52 -22.67 9.47
CA GLY A 34 5.63 -23.12 8.63
C GLY A 34 6.15 -22.06 7.66
N VAL A 35 5.68 -20.80 7.73
CA VAL A 35 6.15 -19.67 6.89
C VAL A 35 7.06 -18.78 7.72
N GLU A 36 8.27 -18.52 7.23
CA GLU A 36 9.22 -17.62 7.90
C GLU A 36 8.66 -16.20 7.96
N ALA A 37 8.72 -15.58 9.14
CA ALA A 37 8.33 -14.20 9.33
C ALA A 37 9.57 -13.28 9.30
N LYS A 38 9.51 -12.23 8.49
CA LYS A 38 10.50 -11.15 8.45
C LYS A 38 9.94 -9.93 9.16
N THR A 39 10.66 -9.39 10.12
CA THR A 39 10.32 -8.09 10.72
C THR A 39 10.75 -6.96 9.79
N VAL A 40 9.78 -6.17 9.35
CA VAL A 40 10.00 -4.93 8.60
C VAL A 40 9.69 -3.76 9.53
N LYS A 41 10.69 -2.92 9.77
CA LYS A 41 10.50 -1.73 10.58
C LYS A 41 9.90 -0.60 9.75
N VAL A 42 8.78 -0.05 10.20
CA VAL A 42 8.19 1.17 9.65
C VAL A 42 8.43 2.33 10.60
N PHE A 43 8.68 3.52 10.08
CA PHE A 43 8.99 4.71 10.87
C PHE A 43 8.12 5.88 10.44
N TYR A 44 7.92 6.82 11.35
CA TYR A 44 7.19 8.05 11.06
C TYR A 44 8.12 9.08 10.39
N PRO A 45 7.89 9.44 9.11
CA PRO A 45 8.79 10.33 8.38
C PRO A 45 8.51 11.83 8.62
N GLY A 46 7.35 12.16 9.22
CA GLY A 46 6.85 13.52 9.33
C GLY A 46 6.13 14.02 8.08
N GLN A 47 5.34 15.06 8.21
CA GLN A 47 4.56 15.64 7.12
C GLN A 47 5.41 16.48 6.15
N SER A 48 6.50 17.08 6.62
CA SER A 48 7.42 17.90 5.82
C SER A 48 8.63 17.12 5.33
N SER A 49 8.60 15.79 5.33
CA SER A 49 9.74 14.94 5.01
C SER A 49 10.28 15.17 3.60
N TRP A 50 9.40 15.39 2.61
CA TRP A 50 9.85 15.65 1.25
C TRP A 50 10.62 16.96 1.13
N ALA A 51 10.14 18.04 1.72
CA ALA A 51 10.83 19.31 1.74
C ALA A 51 12.24 19.17 2.37
N PHE A 52 12.34 18.38 3.48
CA PHE A 52 13.61 18.05 4.10
C PHE A 52 14.53 17.25 3.16
N LEU A 53 14.02 16.20 2.52
CA LEU A 53 14.77 15.36 1.58
C LEU A 53 15.25 16.14 0.35
N GLY A 54 14.46 17.12 -0.11
CA GLY A 54 14.81 18.00 -1.23
C GLY A 54 15.77 19.15 -0.86
N ASP A 55 15.96 19.42 0.41
CA ASP A 55 16.78 20.51 0.93
C ASP A 55 18.26 20.12 1.10
N LYS A 56 19.12 21.15 1.15
CA LYS A 56 20.54 21.01 1.51
C LYS A 56 20.75 20.53 2.95
N ASP A 57 19.73 20.62 3.79
CA ASP A 57 19.76 20.11 5.16
C ASP A 57 19.88 18.61 5.23
N HIS A 58 19.49 17.87 4.19
CA HIS A 58 19.67 16.43 4.09
C HIS A 58 21.13 15.99 3.81
N GLY A 59 22.09 16.88 3.89
CA GLY A 59 23.52 16.55 3.79
C GLY A 59 24.04 16.24 2.39
N THR A 60 23.20 15.83 1.45
CA THR A 60 23.59 15.57 0.05
C THR A 60 23.45 16.80 -0.84
N GLY A 61 22.65 17.77 -0.41
CA GLY A 61 22.45 19.04 -1.10
C GLY A 61 21.70 18.98 -2.43
N ALA A 62 21.15 17.82 -2.79
CA ALA A 62 20.51 17.63 -4.09
C ALA A 62 19.18 16.89 -3.93
N ALA A 63 18.30 16.99 -4.92
CA ALA A 63 17.09 16.21 -4.96
C ALA A 63 17.45 14.71 -4.93
N PRO A 64 17.13 13.97 -3.85
CA PRO A 64 17.70 12.64 -3.61
C PRO A 64 17.41 11.67 -4.75
N VAL A 65 16.21 11.72 -5.29
CA VAL A 65 15.75 10.80 -6.35
C VAL A 65 16.55 10.94 -7.66
N LYS A 66 17.11 12.11 -7.92
CA LYS A 66 17.88 12.37 -9.18
C LYS A 66 19.37 12.12 -9.04
N THR A 67 19.90 12.28 -7.85
CA THR A 67 21.36 12.39 -7.64
C THR A 67 21.94 11.30 -6.75
N LEU A 68 21.15 10.72 -5.84
CA LEU A 68 21.59 9.62 -5.03
C LEU A 68 21.57 8.33 -5.86
N LYS A 69 22.74 7.74 -6.05
CA LYS A 69 22.88 6.38 -6.59
C LYS A 69 22.58 5.32 -5.53
N LYS A 70 22.48 5.72 -4.26
CA LYS A 70 22.24 4.86 -3.09
C LYS A 70 20.79 4.96 -2.64
N GLY A 71 20.26 3.86 -2.12
CA GLY A 71 18.95 3.84 -1.48
C GLY A 71 18.99 4.47 -0.08
N CYS A 72 17.83 4.80 0.47
CA CYS A 72 17.71 5.34 1.82
C CYS A 72 18.34 4.40 2.87
N ALA A 73 18.07 3.11 2.76
CA ALA A 73 18.58 2.10 3.67
C ALA A 73 20.12 2.01 3.68
N GLU A 74 20.80 2.29 2.56
CA GLU A 74 22.27 2.26 2.49
C GLU A 74 22.95 3.34 3.35
N CYS A 75 22.21 4.35 3.77
CA CYS A 75 22.71 5.41 4.65
C CYS A 75 22.04 5.38 6.03
N HIS A 76 20.79 4.92 6.13
CA HIS A 76 19.98 5.01 7.33
C HIS A 76 19.73 3.67 8.03
N VAL A 77 20.31 2.58 7.52
CA VAL A 77 20.30 1.27 8.20
C VAL A 77 21.74 0.82 8.39
N GLY A 78 22.12 0.58 9.63
CA GLY A 78 23.44 0.06 9.98
C GLY A 78 23.60 -1.43 9.67
N GLU A 79 24.81 -1.96 9.86
CA GLU A 79 25.16 -3.35 9.54
C GLU A 79 24.34 -4.37 10.35
N THR A 80 23.89 -4.02 11.55
CA THR A 80 23.08 -4.86 12.43
C THR A 80 21.56 -4.59 12.30
N GLY A 81 21.16 -3.73 11.34
CA GLY A 81 19.76 -3.43 11.05
C GLY A 81 19.18 -2.29 11.91
N GLU A 82 20.00 -1.60 12.68
CA GLU A 82 19.59 -0.40 13.43
C GLU A 82 19.30 0.77 12.48
N PHE A 83 18.27 1.55 12.81
CA PHE A 83 17.88 2.73 12.04
C PHE A 83 18.56 3.99 12.57
N ASP A 84 19.28 4.71 11.73
CA ASP A 84 19.80 6.06 11.98
C ASP A 84 18.76 7.12 11.59
N ILE A 85 17.57 7.02 12.17
CA ILE A 85 16.47 7.98 11.99
C ILE A 85 15.89 8.29 13.35
N ASN A 86 15.85 9.55 13.72
CA ASN A 86 15.25 9.99 14.98
C ASN A 86 13.73 10.15 14.88
N ALA A 87 13.05 9.06 14.52
CA ALA A 87 11.60 9.06 14.29
C ALA A 87 10.79 9.43 15.53
N ASP A 88 11.28 9.12 16.74
CA ASP A 88 10.63 9.55 17.99
C ASP A 88 10.66 11.08 18.14
N ALA A 89 11.76 11.74 17.79
CA ALA A 89 11.83 13.20 17.79
C ALA A 89 11.01 13.82 16.65
N ILE A 90 10.90 13.13 15.52
CA ILE A 90 10.05 13.59 14.39
C ILE A 90 8.59 13.58 14.83
N ILE A 91 8.06 12.46 15.30
CA ILE A 91 6.64 12.33 15.67
C ILE A 91 6.27 13.22 16.88
N ALA A 92 7.21 13.50 17.75
CA ALA A 92 7.07 14.43 18.85
C ALA A 92 7.15 15.92 18.44
N GLY A 93 7.37 16.22 17.14
CA GLY A 93 7.48 17.60 16.63
C GLY A 93 8.75 18.34 17.07
N THR A 94 9.73 17.65 17.64
CA THR A 94 10.97 18.24 18.16
C THR A 94 12.13 18.21 17.18
N HIS A 95 12.10 17.32 16.18
CA HIS A 95 13.10 17.28 15.11
C HIS A 95 12.84 18.39 14.10
N LYS A 96 13.78 19.33 13.99
CA LYS A 96 13.64 20.53 13.15
C LYS A 96 14.68 20.55 12.04
N ARG A 97 14.28 21.11 10.92
CA ARG A 97 15.17 21.45 9.80
C ARG A 97 16.17 22.50 10.26
N SER A 98 17.46 22.27 10.05
CA SER A 98 18.53 23.14 10.56
C SER A 98 18.48 24.55 9.96
N LYS A 99 18.07 24.72 8.69
CA LYS A 99 18.02 26.01 8.04
C LYS A 99 16.80 26.85 8.37
N THR A 100 15.61 26.21 8.46
CA THR A 100 14.35 26.93 8.63
C THR A 100 13.85 26.92 10.07
N GLY A 101 14.35 25.98 10.88
CA GLY A 101 13.81 25.72 12.21
C GLY A 101 12.41 25.08 12.21
N THR A 102 11.87 24.78 11.02
CA THR A 102 10.55 24.17 10.85
C THR A 102 10.61 22.70 11.28
N PRO A 103 9.68 22.22 12.13
CA PRO A 103 9.64 20.80 12.48
C PRO A 103 9.23 19.95 11.28
N LEU A 104 9.73 18.72 11.19
CA LEU A 104 9.27 17.74 10.21
C LEU A 104 7.82 17.30 10.46
N GLU A 105 7.39 17.30 11.71
CA GLU A 105 5.99 17.14 12.11
C GLU A 105 5.52 18.40 12.87
N PRO A 106 4.76 19.29 12.20
CA PRO A 106 4.28 20.51 12.84
C PRO A 106 3.17 20.26 13.89
N GLN A 107 2.53 19.11 13.82
CA GLN A 107 1.44 18.72 14.73
C GLN A 107 1.77 17.38 15.40
N ALA A 108 2.57 17.46 16.47
CA ALA A 108 3.01 16.29 17.23
C ALA A 108 1.86 15.32 17.56
N ILE A 109 2.13 14.03 17.48
CA ILE A 109 1.18 12.96 17.81
C ILE A 109 1.52 12.47 19.21
N ALA A 110 0.78 12.95 20.20
CA ALA A 110 1.06 12.66 21.60
C ALA A 110 0.98 11.16 21.91
N GLY A 111 1.98 10.64 22.61
CA GLY A 111 2.03 9.24 23.06
C GLY A 111 2.34 8.22 21.96
N ALA A 112 2.52 8.65 20.71
CA ALA A 112 2.92 7.77 19.61
C ALA A 112 4.43 7.51 19.63
N LYS A 113 4.83 6.32 19.22
CA LYS A 113 6.24 5.94 19.01
C LYS A 113 6.65 6.28 17.59
N GLY A 114 7.92 6.58 17.36
CA GLY A 114 8.43 6.87 16.02
C GLY A 114 8.55 5.64 15.13
N PHE A 115 8.52 4.44 15.69
CA PHE A 115 8.67 3.17 14.96
C PHE A 115 7.56 2.17 15.31
N VAL A 116 7.21 1.37 14.33
CA VAL A 116 6.36 0.17 14.48
C VAL A 116 7.04 -0.98 13.74
N ASP A 117 7.05 -2.15 14.35
CA ASP A 117 7.54 -3.37 13.70
C ASP A 117 6.36 -4.11 13.06
N VAL A 118 6.50 -4.47 11.78
CA VAL A 118 5.53 -5.26 11.03
C VAL A 118 6.14 -6.62 10.74
N ALA A 119 5.57 -7.69 11.29
CA ALA A 119 5.94 -9.04 10.90
C ALA A 119 5.27 -9.37 9.56
N VAL A 120 6.06 -9.73 8.57
CA VAL A 120 5.63 -10.02 7.20
C VAL A 120 5.91 -11.48 6.88
N GLN A 121 4.88 -12.19 6.46
CA GLN A 121 4.98 -13.56 5.96
C GLN A 121 4.35 -13.61 4.57
N ALA A 122 4.99 -14.29 3.64
CA ALA A 122 4.51 -14.42 2.27
C ALA A 122 4.40 -15.89 1.87
N ALA A 123 3.34 -16.24 1.15
CA ALA A 123 3.10 -17.57 0.65
C ALA A 123 2.42 -17.51 -0.71
N TYR A 124 2.47 -18.57 -1.50
CA TYR A 124 1.75 -18.64 -2.77
C TYR A 124 1.52 -20.10 -3.19
N ASP A 125 0.51 -20.29 -4.04
CA ASP A 125 0.20 -21.53 -4.72
C ASP A 125 0.25 -21.34 -6.26
N ALA A 126 -0.33 -22.25 -7.02
CA ALA A 126 -0.36 -22.15 -8.48
C ALA A 126 -1.19 -20.96 -9.01
N GLY A 127 -2.08 -20.37 -8.21
CA GLY A 127 -3.02 -19.35 -8.65
C GLY A 127 -2.99 -18.06 -7.84
N ASN A 128 -2.63 -18.15 -6.56
CA ASN A 128 -2.78 -17.05 -5.62
C ASN A 128 -1.49 -16.75 -4.86
N PHE A 129 -1.38 -15.49 -4.48
CA PHE A 129 -0.39 -14.97 -3.54
C PHE A 129 -1.10 -14.57 -2.24
N TYR A 130 -0.46 -14.86 -1.11
CA TYR A 130 -0.96 -14.61 0.23
C TYR A 130 0.09 -13.80 0.99
N LEU A 131 -0.31 -12.65 1.53
CA LEU A 131 0.54 -11.78 2.33
C LEU A 131 -0.06 -11.61 3.72
N ARG A 132 0.61 -12.13 4.74
CA ARG A 132 0.20 -11.94 6.14
C ARG A 132 1.06 -10.87 6.78
N LEU A 133 0.37 -9.90 7.40
CA LEU A 133 0.96 -8.74 8.04
C LEU A 133 0.46 -8.65 9.48
N GLN A 134 1.39 -8.47 10.44
CA GLN A 134 1.04 -8.32 11.85
C GLN A 134 1.80 -7.14 12.45
N TRP A 135 1.11 -6.28 13.17
CA TRP A 135 1.72 -5.13 13.85
C TRP A 135 0.97 -4.76 15.13
N ALA A 136 1.69 -4.16 16.08
CA ALA A 136 1.09 -3.60 17.27
C ALA A 136 0.43 -2.25 16.95
N GLY A 137 -0.77 -1.99 17.45
CA GLY A 137 -1.47 -0.74 17.24
C GLY A 137 -2.55 -0.46 18.28
N SER A 138 -3.19 0.69 18.15
CA SER A 138 -4.13 1.24 19.14
C SER A 138 -5.50 0.57 19.16
N GLY A 139 -5.94 0.01 18.03
CA GLY A 139 -7.30 -0.46 17.83
C GLY A 139 -8.32 0.67 17.77
N ALA A 140 -7.94 1.85 17.33
CA ALA A 140 -8.82 3.03 17.36
C ALA A 140 -10.07 2.79 16.50
N SER A 141 -9.95 2.45 15.23
CA SER A 141 -11.10 2.22 14.35
C SER A 141 -11.79 0.87 14.60
N VAL A 142 -11.14 -0.06 15.29
CA VAL A 142 -11.79 -1.29 15.77
C VAL A 142 -12.75 -0.98 16.93
N LYS A 143 -12.37 -0.06 17.81
CA LYS A 143 -13.19 0.40 18.95
C LYS A 143 -14.25 1.41 18.53
N ASP A 144 -13.96 2.22 17.51
CA ASP A 144 -14.85 3.24 16.96
C ASP A 144 -14.86 3.16 15.43
N ALA A 145 -15.80 2.40 14.89
CA ALA A 145 -15.93 2.22 13.44
C ALA A 145 -16.24 3.52 12.67
N ALA A 146 -16.70 4.58 13.35
CA ALA A 146 -16.95 5.87 12.70
C ALA A 146 -15.67 6.53 12.19
N LEU A 147 -14.50 6.22 12.76
CA LEU A 147 -13.21 6.71 12.29
C LEU A 147 -12.89 6.27 10.86
N ALA A 148 -13.42 5.14 10.41
CA ALA A 148 -13.23 4.67 9.03
C ALA A 148 -13.93 5.55 8.00
N ALA A 149 -15.06 6.18 8.36
CA ALA A 149 -15.79 7.09 7.48
C ALA A 149 -15.05 8.42 7.25
N ASP A 150 -14.15 8.81 8.17
CA ASP A 150 -13.40 10.07 8.14
C ASP A 150 -11.95 9.90 7.62
N ASP A 151 -11.66 8.86 6.84
CA ASP A 151 -10.30 8.48 6.41
C ASP A 151 -9.30 8.31 7.58
N LYS A 152 -9.80 7.90 8.74
CA LYS A 152 -9.01 7.68 9.97
C LYS A 152 -8.97 6.23 10.41
N ALA A 153 -9.30 5.31 9.51
CA ALA A 153 -9.21 3.88 9.79
C ALA A 153 -7.77 3.49 10.15
N ASP A 154 -7.64 2.62 11.15
CA ASP A 154 -6.40 1.88 11.32
C ASP A 154 -6.26 0.95 10.12
N ARG A 155 -5.16 1.08 9.38
CA ARG A 155 -4.97 0.38 8.11
C ARG A 155 -3.51 0.11 7.81
N ILE A 156 -3.30 -0.88 6.99
CA ILE A 156 -2.01 -1.16 6.39
C ILE A 156 -2.13 -1.09 4.87
N SER A 157 -1.15 -0.45 4.24
CA SER A 157 -1.06 -0.35 2.79
C SER A 157 0.24 -0.95 2.31
N VAL A 158 0.20 -1.61 1.16
CA VAL A 158 1.36 -2.21 0.51
C VAL A 158 1.45 -1.66 -0.90
N GLN A 159 2.50 -0.90 -1.19
CA GLN A 159 2.85 -0.51 -2.55
C GLN A 159 3.75 -1.56 -3.16
N ILE A 160 3.47 -1.97 -4.38
CA ILE A 160 4.26 -2.93 -5.14
C ILE A 160 4.78 -2.25 -6.39
N ALA A 161 6.06 -2.42 -6.69
CA ALA A 161 6.65 -1.95 -7.94
C ALA A 161 7.75 -2.91 -8.42
N ASP A 162 7.66 -3.30 -9.68
CA ASP A 162 8.65 -4.17 -10.32
C ASP A 162 9.53 -3.39 -11.32
N LYS A 163 8.93 -2.56 -12.17
CA LYS A 163 9.62 -1.88 -13.29
C LYS A 163 10.07 -0.45 -12.98
N ILE A 164 9.94 0.00 -11.74
CA ILE A 164 10.39 1.32 -11.30
C ILE A 164 11.71 1.18 -10.55
N SER A 165 12.84 1.42 -11.20
CA SER A 165 14.17 1.25 -10.60
C SER A 165 14.40 2.11 -9.35
N THR A 166 13.81 3.31 -9.31
CA THR A 166 13.91 4.20 -8.15
C THR A 166 13.11 3.70 -6.96
N PHE A 167 12.07 2.87 -7.15
CA PHE A 167 11.31 2.29 -6.06
C PHE A 167 12.19 1.35 -5.21
N ARG A 168 13.08 0.58 -5.82
CA ARG A 168 14.03 -0.28 -5.10
C ARG A 168 14.87 0.49 -4.10
N ASN A 169 15.19 1.75 -4.40
CA ASN A 169 16.05 2.58 -3.55
C ASN A 169 15.28 3.39 -2.52
N PHE A 170 14.05 3.79 -2.83
CA PHE A 170 13.32 4.80 -2.06
C PHE A 170 11.94 4.33 -1.58
N GLY A 171 11.41 3.21 -2.10
CA GLY A 171 10.09 2.69 -1.70
C GLY A 171 8.99 3.72 -1.84
N CYS A 172 8.14 3.83 -0.83
CA CYS A 172 7.02 4.77 -0.79
C CYS A 172 7.43 6.25 -0.92
N PHE A 173 8.70 6.60 -0.67
CA PHE A 173 9.19 7.98 -0.81
C PHE A 173 9.24 8.51 -2.24
N ILE A 174 9.00 7.69 -3.25
CA ILE A 174 8.78 8.17 -4.63
C ILE A 174 7.31 8.44 -4.95
N THR A 175 6.41 8.23 -4.01
CA THR A 175 5.01 8.61 -4.09
C THR A 175 4.81 9.92 -3.35
N CYS A 176 4.18 10.88 -3.99
CA CYS A 176 4.14 12.25 -3.52
C CYS A 176 2.70 12.74 -3.40
N HIS A 177 2.43 13.50 -2.32
CA HIS A 177 1.24 14.33 -2.20
C HIS A 177 1.55 15.74 -2.70
N ASP A 178 0.75 16.31 -3.57
CA ASP A 178 0.99 17.62 -4.16
C ASP A 178 0.60 18.81 -3.25
N ASP A 179 0.06 18.53 -2.07
CA ASP A 179 -0.18 19.48 -0.98
C ASP A 179 1.00 19.61 0.00
N GLU A 180 2.06 18.80 -0.19
CA GLU A 180 3.28 18.86 0.63
C GLU A 180 4.14 20.07 0.29
N GLU A 181 4.80 20.64 1.31
CA GLU A 181 5.81 21.69 1.11
C GLU A 181 6.94 21.20 0.20
N GLY A 182 7.26 21.97 -0.82
CA GLY A 182 8.32 21.66 -1.80
C GLY A 182 7.90 20.68 -2.90
N MET A 183 6.65 20.23 -2.90
CA MET A 183 6.09 19.43 -3.99
C MET A 183 5.56 20.29 -5.13
N PRO A 184 5.36 19.72 -6.33
CA PRO A 184 4.71 20.43 -7.42
C PRO A 184 3.33 20.95 -6.99
N ALA A 185 2.98 22.16 -7.45
CA ALA A 185 1.72 22.79 -7.11
C ALA A 185 0.52 21.92 -7.50
N ASN A 186 -0.46 21.86 -6.59
CA ASN A 186 -1.74 21.22 -6.84
C ASN A 186 -2.46 21.87 -8.02
N ARG A 187 -3.14 21.08 -8.83
CA ARG A 187 -3.91 21.55 -9.99
C ARG A 187 -5.35 21.91 -9.68
N GLY A 188 -5.78 21.70 -8.45
CA GLY A 188 -7.14 21.95 -8.00
C GLY A 188 -7.18 22.16 -6.50
N THR A 189 -8.34 21.87 -5.93
CA THR A 189 -8.58 21.93 -4.49
C THR A 189 -8.34 20.60 -3.80
N GLU A 190 -8.11 19.54 -4.57
CA GLU A 190 -7.92 18.18 -4.08
C GLU A 190 -6.44 17.81 -4.06
N THR A 191 -6.06 17.09 -3.02
CA THR A 191 -4.73 16.48 -2.90
C THR A 191 -4.63 15.28 -3.83
N HIS A 192 -3.55 15.22 -4.62
CA HIS A 192 -3.27 14.10 -5.50
C HIS A 192 -2.05 13.32 -5.01
N LEU A 193 -2.19 12.00 -4.97
CA LEU A 193 -1.07 11.07 -4.77
C LEU A 193 -0.59 10.60 -6.14
N TYR A 194 0.68 10.80 -6.44
CA TYR A 194 1.27 10.47 -7.73
C TYR A 194 2.69 9.94 -7.61
N GLY A 195 3.16 9.24 -8.63
CA GLY A 195 4.56 8.87 -8.77
C GLY A 195 5.41 10.10 -9.13
N TYR A 196 6.42 10.38 -8.33
CA TYR A 196 7.31 11.53 -8.54
C TYR A 196 7.83 11.68 -9.99
N TYR A 197 8.17 10.56 -10.63
CA TYR A 197 8.73 10.52 -11.98
C TYR A 197 7.73 10.89 -13.08
N THR A 198 6.45 11.00 -12.78
CA THR A 198 5.39 11.37 -13.74
C THR A 198 5.31 12.88 -13.99
N ARG A 199 6.09 13.67 -13.25
CA ARG A 199 6.11 15.13 -13.38
C ARG A 199 7.46 15.63 -13.86
N ASP A 200 7.44 16.75 -14.57
CA ASP A 200 8.62 17.54 -14.92
C ASP A 200 8.37 19.00 -14.58
N LYS A 201 9.27 19.59 -13.77
CA LYS A 201 9.18 20.99 -13.31
C LYS A 201 7.79 21.38 -12.76
N GLY A 202 7.17 20.46 -12.03
CA GLY A 202 5.85 20.64 -11.43
C GLY A 202 4.66 20.34 -12.34
N ALA A 203 4.86 20.13 -13.64
CA ALA A 203 3.81 19.75 -14.57
C ALA A 203 3.74 18.24 -14.74
N VAL A 204 2.54 17.69 -14.87
CA VAL A 204 2.35 16.30 -15.29
C VAL A 204 2.85 16.15 -16.73
N LYS A 205 3.55 15.07 -17.01
CA LYS A 205 3.99 14.70 -18.35
C LYS A 205 2.80 14.50 -19.30
N ASP A 206 3.05 14.54 -20.60
CA ASP A 206 2.01 14.32 -21.60
C ASP A 206 1.44 12.89 -21.53
N GLN A 207 0.20 12.72 -21.98
CA GLN A 207 -0.53 11.46 -21.88
C GLN A 207 0.20 10.31 -22.59
N ALA A 208 0.81 10.54 -23.75
CA ALA A 208 1.53 9.49 -24.47
C ALA A 208 2.73 8.97 -23.68
N THR A 209 3.41 9.84 -22.93
CA THR A 209 4.47 9.44 -21.99
C THR A 209 3.92 8.62 -20.84
N LEU A 210 2.78 9.01 -20.26
CA LEU A 210 2.14 8.29 -19.16
C LEU A 210 1.65 6.92 -19.61
N ASP A 211 1.00 6.83 -20.76
CA ASP A 211 0.57 5.56 -21.37
C ASP A 211 1.77 4.65 -21.65
N GLY A 212 2.89 5.24 -22.09
CA GLY A 212 4.16 4.55 -22.28
C GLY A 212 4.75 4.00 -20.97
N TYR A 213 4.54 4.66 -19.83
CA TYR A 213 4.93 4.12 -18.53
C TYR A 213 4.03 2.96 -18.13
N ARG A 214 2.71 3.13 -18.21
CA ARG A 214 1.73 2.09 -17.87
C ARG A 214 1.94 0.82 -18.70
N SER A 215 2.08 0.94 -20.01
CA SER A 215 2.31 -0.21 -20.90
C SER A 215 3.60 -0.98 -20.63
N LYS A 216 4.56 -0.37 -19.92
CA LYS A 216 5.80 -1.00 -19.47
C LYS A 216 5.75 -1.50 -18.04
N GLY A 217 4.62 -1.43 -17.36
CA GLY A 217 4.48 -1.76 -15.94
C GLY A 217 5.20 -0.77 -15.01
N GLN A 218 5.46 0.45 -15.46
CA GLN A 218 6.13 1.50 -14.68
C GLN A 218 5.11 2.32 -13.88
N PHE A 219 4.30 1.65 -13.08
CA PHE A 219 3.37 2.20 -12.11
C PHE A 219 3.52 1.46 -10.79
N MET A 220 2.90 1.95 -9.75
CA MET A 220 2.83 1.26 -8.46
C MET A 220 1.43 0.71 -8.28
N ASP A 221 1.34 -0.56 -7.97
CA ASP A 221 0.16 -1.27 -7.54
C ASP A 221 0.01 -1.05 -6.02
N LEU A 222 -1.17 -0.68 -5.52
CA LEU A 222 -1.40 -0.27 -4.15
C LEU A 222 -2.54 -1.05 -3.53
N TRP A 223 -2.23 -1.88 -2.54
CA TRP A 223 -3.20 -2.63 -1.76
C TRP A 223 -3.42 -1.98 -0.41
N ILE A 224 -4.67 -1.82 -0.02
CA ILE A 224 -5.03 -1.24 1.27
C ILE A 224 -5.95 -2.19 2.01
N ALA A 225 -5.66 -2.46 3.28
CA ALA A 225 -6.55 -3.18 4.17
C ALA A 225 -6.86 -2.32 5.40
N SER A 226 -8.13 -1.94 5.54
CA SER A 226 -8.63 -1.00 6.55
C SER A 226 -9.58 -1.68 7.52
N PHE A 227 -9.51 -1.33 8.81
CA PHE A 227 -10.41 -1.81 9.84
C PHE A 227 -11.56 -0.84 10.08
N ALA A 228 -12.80 -1.36 10.04
CA ALA A 228 -14.00 -0.65 10.44
C ALA A 228 -14.77 -1.51 11.46
N GLY A 229 -14.52 -1.29 12.74
CA GLY A 229 -14.92 -2.24 13.77
C GLY A 229 -14.17 -3.57 13.61
N THR A 230 -14.90 -4.68 13.48
CA THR A 230 -14.33 -6.01 13.23
C THR A 230 -14.24 -6.37 11.75
N GLU A 231 -14.77 -5.52 10.88
CA GLU A 231 -14.72 -5.71 9.42
C GLU A 231 -13.38 -5.23 8.86
N VAL A 232 -12.82 -6.00 7.94
CA VAL A 232 -11.67 -5.58 7.14
C VAL A 232 -12.14 -5.30 5.72
N LYS A 233 -11.92 -4.07 5.26
CA LYS A 233 -12.17 -3.65 3.89
C LYS A 233 -10.85 -3.64 3.14
N VAL A 234 -10.90 -4.05 1.88
CA VAL A 234 -9.75 -3.95 0.97
C VAL A 234 -10.09 -3.02 -0.17
N GLU A 235 -9.08 -2.28 -0.60
CA GLU A 235 -9.11 -1.42 -1.77
C GLU A 235 -7.90 -1.78 -2.63
N ASP A 236 -8.14 -1.89 -3.93
CA ASP A 236 -7.13 -2.15 -4.95
C ASP A 236 -7.00 -0.90 -5.81
N GLU A 237 -5.79 -0.40 -5.95
CA GLU A 237 -5.53 0.88 -6.58
C GLU A 237 -4.21 0.87 -7.33
N SER A 238 -4.05 1.79 -8.24
CA SER A 238 -2.77 2.04 -8.90
C SER A 238 -2.34 3.50 -8.78
N ILE A 239 -1.02 3.73 -8.73
CA ILE A 239 -0.43 5.06 -8.67
C ILE A 239 0.48 5.27 -9.86
N LEU A 240 0.14 6.25 -10.69
CA LEU A 240 0.97 6.73 -11.79
C LEU A 240 1.07 8.26 -11.70
N ASP A 241 0.34 9.01 -12.48
CA ASP A 241 0.22 10.47 -12.40
C ASP A 241 -0.84 10.91 -11.37
N ASN A 242 -1.65 9.98 -10.93
CA ASN A 242 -2.61 10.09 -9.86
C ASN A 242 -2.80 8.72 -9.20
N ARG A 243 -3.49 8.69 -8.06
CA ARG A 243 -4.04 7.48 -7.44
C ARG A 243 -5.39 7.18 -8.08
N THR A 244 -5.57 5.98 -8.57
CA THR A 244 -6.77 5.55 -9.29
C THR A 244 -7.28 4.24 -8.71
N GLU A 245 -8.56 4.19 -8.37
CA GLU A 245 -9.24 2.94 -8.02
C GLU A 245 -9.18 1.96 -9.17
N ASP A 246 -9.06 0.70 -8.85
CA ASP A 246 -8.94 -0.41 -9.79
C ASP A 246 -10.06 -1.44 -9.61
N ASN A 247 -10.08 -2.47 -10.45
CA ASN A 247 -10.92 -3.64 -10.22
C ASN A 247 -10.42 -4.33 -8.95
N ASN A 248 -11.25 -4.41 -7.92
CA ASN A 248 -10.84 -4.98 -6.65
C ASN A 248 -10.69 -6.51 -6.73
N ASP A 249 -9.50 -6.96 -7.12
CA ASP A 249 -9.10 -8.37 -7.20
C ASP A 249 -8.52 -8.89 -5.87
N LEU A 250 -8.56 -8.08 -4.83
CA LEU A 250 -8.10 -8.42 -3.50
C LEU A 250 -9.22 -9.01 -2.63
N THR A 251 -8.84 -9.92 -1.77
CA THR A 251 -9.63 -10.29 -0.60
C THR A 251 -8.77 -10.19 0.65
N ALA A 252 -9.37 -9.87 1.80
CA ALA A 252 -8.63 -9.92 3.06
C ALA A 252 -9.47 -10.51 4.18
N THR A 253 -8.76 -11.12 5.11
CA THR A 253 -9.26 -11.43 6.45
C THR A 253 -8.35 -10.75 7.46
N GLY A 254 -8.89 -10.40 8.63
CA GLY A 254 -8.08 -9.79 9.67
C GLY A 254 -8.73 -9.84 11.03
N SER A 255 -7.92 -9.61 12.05
CA SER A 255 -8.34 -9.50 13.43
C SER A 255 -7.51 -8.45 14.16
N TYR A 256 -8.07 -7.95 15.27
CA TYR A 256 -7.34 -7.16 16.27
C TYR A 256 -7.51 -7.80 17.62
N GLU A 257 -6.43 -8.34 18.15
CA GLU A 257 -6.44 -9.07 19.40
C GLU A 257 -5.22 -8.69 20.27
N ASN A 258 -5.47 -8.43 21.54
CA ASN A 258 -4.42 -8.12 22.51
C ASN A 258 -3.46 -7.00 22.05
N GLY A 259 -3.98 -5.97 21.36
CA GLY A 259 -3.17 -4.85 20.89
C GLY A 259 -2.41 -5.12 19.58
N THR A 260 -2.72 -6.22 18.90
CA THR A 260 -2.05 -6.62 17.64
C THR A 260 -3.06 -6.78 16.53
N TYR A 261 -2.80 -6.14 15.42
CA TYR A 261 -3.50 -6.37 14.15
C TYR A 261 -2.88 -7.56 13.43
N THR A 262 -3.72 -8.37 12.82
CA THR A 262 -3.33 -9.41 11.86
C THR A 262 -4.19 -9.21 10.61
N VAL A 263 -3.57 -9.17 9.45
CA VAL A 263 -4.26 -9.12 8.15
C VAL A 263 -3.64 -10.16 7.24
N VAL A 264 -4.47 -10.90 6.51
CA VAL A 264 -4.05 -11.74 5.39
C VAL A 264 -4.71 -11.21 4.14
N ILE A 265 -3.91 -10.66 3.22
CA ILE A 265 -4.36 -10.21 1.91
C ILE A 265 -4.10 -11.33 0.92
N THR A 266 -5.08 -11.62 0.08
CA THR A 266 -4.99 -12.64 -0.97
C THR A 266 -5.30 -11.99 -2.31
N ARG A 267 -4.46 -12.26 -3.32
CA ARG A 267 -4.65 -11.86 -4.71
C ARG A 267 -4.22 -12.97 -5.66
N LYS A 268 -4.82 -13.05 -6.84
CA LYS A 268 -4.31 -13.91 -7.90
C LYS A 268 -2.90 -13.49 -8.31
N LEU A 269 -2.05 -14.46 -8.65
CA LEU A 269 -0.70 -14.18 -9.17
C LEU A 269 -0.75 -13.34 -10.45
N ALA A 270 -1.74 -13.59 -11.32
CA ALA A 270 -2.03 -12.81 -12.51
C ALA A 270 -3.54 -12.56 -12.56
N THR A 271 -3.95 -11.32 -12.41
CA THR A 271 -5.36 -10.88 -12.44
C THR A 271 -5.84 -10.71 -13.88
N GLY A 272 -4.95 -10.33 -14.79
CA GLY A 272 -5.27 -9.92 -16.16
C GLY A 272 -5.60 -8.44 -16.27
N ASP A 273 -5.62 -7.71 -15.16
CA ASP A 273 -5.80 -6.26 -15.16
C ASP A 273 -4.51 -5.54 -15.56
N ALA A 274 -4.64 -4.46 -16.31
CA ALA A 274 -3.51 -3.64 -16.78
C ALA A 274 -2.95 -2.72 -15.69
N ASN A 275 -3.68 -2.54 -14.60
CA ASN A 275 -3.30 -1.73 -13.45
C ASN A 275 -2.64 -2.55 -12.33
N ASP A 276 -2.60 -3.87 -12.50
CA ASP A 276 -1.98 -4.82 -11.58
C ASP A 276 -0.59 -5.24 -12.02
N ILE A 277 0.30 -5.39 -11.04
CA ILE A 277 1.58 -6.03 -11.27
C ILE A 277 1.41 -7.54 -11.19
N ALA A 278 1.66 -8.24 -12.31
CA ALA A 278 1.65 -9.69 -12.33
C ALA A 278 2.81 -10.25 -11.49
N LEU A 279 2.49 -11.12 -10.55
CA LEU A 279 3.45 -11.82 -9.70
C LEU A 279 3.80 -13.16 -10.37
N THR A 280 5.09 -13.36 -10.67
CA THR A 280 5.52 -14.51 -11.47
C THR A 280 6.46 -15.40 -10.66
N ASP A 281 6.19 -16.72 -10.66
CA ASP A 281 7.10 -17.70 -10.04
C ASP A 281 8.52 -17.60 -10.66
N GLY A 282 9.53 -17.70 -9.84
CA GLY A 282 10.93 -17.51 -10.24
C GLY A 282 11.39 -16.04 -10.24
N THR A 283 10.55 -15.09 -9.87
CA THR A 283 10.90 -13.65 -9.83
C THR A 283 10.79 -13.06 -8.42
N ALA A 284 11.39 -11.88 -8.25
CA ALA A 284 11.22 -11.07 -7.05
C ALA A 284 10.66 -9.69 -7.42
N PHE A 285 9.86 -9.12 -6.53
CA PHE A 285 9.32 -7.77 -6.64
C PHE A 285 9.58 -6.99 -5.35
N ASN A 286 9.51 -5.67 -5.44
CA ASN A 286 9.75 -4.81 -4.28
C ASN A 286 8.43 -4.30 -3.72
N ILE A 287 8.35 -4.23 -2.39
CA ILE A 287 7.22 -3.64 -1.68
C ILE A 287 7.68 -2.51 -0.77
N GLY A 288 6.78 -1.57 -0.54
CA GLY A 288 6.83 -0.60 0.55
C GLY A 288 5.58 -0.74 1.40
N ILE A 289 5.72 -0.63 2.72
CA ILE A 289 4.63 -0.78 3.67
C ILE A 289 4.34 0.56 4.31
N ALA A 290 3.05 0.91 4.43
CA ALA A 290 2.61 2.05 5.22
C ALA A 290 1.57 1.61 6.26
N VAL A 291 1.64 2.16 7.48
CA VAL A 291 0.71 1.88 8.58
C VAL A 291 0.10 3.18 9.06
N HIS A 292 -1.23 3.25 9.07
CA HIS A 292 -1.99 4.29 9.74
C HIS A 292 -2.55 3.71 11.04
N ASP A 293 -2.46 4.45 12.13
CA ASP A 293 -2.92 4.00 13.45
C ASP A 293 -3.42 5.19 14.28
N ASN A 294 -4.15 4.90 15.33
CA ASN A 294 -4.59 5.85 16.35
C ASN A 294 -5.53 6.95 15.81
N GLY A 295 -6.37 6.62 14.84
CA GLY A 295 -7.32 7.56 14.26
C GLY A 295 -6.64 8.70 13.47
N ASN A 296 -5.41 8.50 13.03
CA ASN A 296 -4.71 9.46 12.20
C ASN A 296 -4.96 9.16 10.71
N GLY A 297 -5.44 10.16 9.99
CA GLY A 297 -5.70 10.09 8.55
C GLY A 297 -4.64 10.82 7.72
N GLY A 298 -4.84 10.80 6.40
CA GLY A 298 -4.01 11.53 5.45
C GLY A 298 -2.54 11.11 5.49
N ARG A 299 -1.64 12.08 5.57
CA ARG A 299 -0.18 11.84 5.56
C ARG A 299 0.42 11.39 6.89
N LYS A 300 -0.37 11.31 7.95
CA LYS A 300 0.09 10.89 9.28
C LYS A 300 0.20 9.36 9.37
N HIS A 301 1.17 8.79 8.70
CA HIS A 301 1.40 7.35 8.65
C HIS A 301 2.87 7.00 8.79
N TYR A 302 3.12 5.77 9.21
CA TYR A 302 4.46 5.17 9.21
C TYR A 302 4.75 4.60 7.83
N THR A 303 6.02 4.57 7.43
CA THR A 303 6.45 3.99 6.15
C THR A 303 7.72 3.16 6.32
N SER A 304 7.89 2.13 5.48
CA SER A 304 9.11 1.33 5.43
C SER A 304 10.07 1.84 4.38
N PHE A 305 11.35 1.48 4.52
CA PHE A 305 12.19 1.33 3.35
C PHE A 305 11.71 0.16 2.50
N PRO A 306 12.05 0.10 1.20
CA PRO A 306 11.64 -0.99 0.33
C PRO A 306 12.25 -2.31 0.79
N VAL A 307 11.49 -3.38 0.69
CA VAL A 307 11.95 -4.76 0.86
C VAL A 307 11.49 -5.59 -0.33
N SER A 308 12.24 -6.64 -0.65
CA SER A 308 11.91 -7.53 -1.76
C SER A 308 11.21 -8.80 -1.28
N ILE A 309 10.23 -9.28 -2.07
CA ILE A 309 9.61 -10.59 -1.89
C ILE A 309 9.95 -11.46 -3.08
N GLY A 310 10.48 -12.66 -2.83
CA GLY A 310 10.84 -13.63 -3.85
C GLY A 310 9.85 -14.78 -3.93
N LEU A 311 9.40 -15.10 -5.14
CA LEU A 311 8.62 -16.30 -5.46
C LEU A 311 9.59 -17.32 -6.06
N SER A 312 9.99 -18.34 -5.31
CA SER A 312 11.02 -19.34 -5.70
C SER A 312 12.36 -18.70 -6.10
N THR A 313 12.70 -17.53 -5.60
CA THR A 313 13.97 -16.84 -5.84
C THR A 313 14.43 -16.12 -4.59
N ALA A 314 15.74 -15.81 -4.50
CA ALA A 314 16.31 -15.12 -3.34
C ALA A 314 15.80 -13.67 -3.26
N ALA A 315 15.40 -13.25 -2.07
CA ALA A 315 14.92 -11.92 -1.73
C ALA A 315 15.04 -11.69 -0.21
N ASP A 316 14.66 -10.50 0.27
CA ASP A 316 14.62 -10.20 1.71
C ASP A 316 13.57 -11.06 2.44
N ILE A 317 12.47 -11.36 1.76
CA ILE A 317 11.38 -12.21 2.20
C ILE A 317 11.20 -13.33 1.18
N SER A 318 11.34 -14.58 1.59
CA SER A 318 11.09 -15.72 0.71
C SER A 318 9.65 -16.19 0.88
N ALA A 319 8.84 -16.08 -0.17
CA ALA A 319 7.49 -16.60 -0.15
C ALA A 319 7.50 -18.13 -0.20
N LYS A 320 6.75 -18.76 0.73
CA LYS A 320 6.61 -20.22 0.76
C LYS A 320 5.66 -20.68 -0.32
N LYS A 321 6.11 -21.60 -1.16
CA LYS A 321 5.26 -22.28 -2.16
C LYS A 321 4.57 -23.48 -1.55
N PHE A 322 3.27 -23.67 -1.80
CA PHE A 322 2.47 -24.82 -1.42
C PHE A 322 2.19 -25.74 -2.59
#